data_3c7ae729c059b6a7a4fdd699e54e1a57
#
_entry.id   3c7ae729c059b6a7a4fdd699e54e1a57
#
_cell.length_a   1.000
_cell.length_b   1.000
_cell.length_c   1.000
_cell.angle_alpha   90.00
_cell.angle_beta   90.00
_cell.angle_gamma   90.00
#
_symmetry.space_group_name_H-M   'P 1'
#
loop_
_entity.id
_entity.type
_entity.pdbx_description
1 polymer ?
#
loop_
_entity_poly.entity_id
_entity_poly.type
_entity_poly.pdbx_seq_one_letter_code
_entity_poly.pdbx_strand_id
1 'polypeptide(L)'
;MIHVIATVRVKPGRRDDFIELVKSITGQVTEEKGCIRYILTVDIVSGLPPQVLDENLVTMIEAWESLEALRNHLTIPHMALFFEKRKEMVEGGSSLKVLQEA
;
A
#
# COMPACT_ATOMS: atom_id res chain seq x y z
N MET A 1 -13.01 3.20 -12.96
CA MET A 1 -12.21 3.30 -11.71
C MET A 1 -11.42 2.01 -11.50
N ILE A 2 -10.19 2.14 -11.12
CA ILE A 2 -9.30 1.02 -10.80
C ILE A 2 -9.15 0.94 -9.28
N HIS A 3 -9.35 -0.25 -8.73
CA HIS A 3 -9.12 -0.51 -7.31
C HIS A 3 -7.82 -1.30 -7.15
N VAL A 4 -7.08 -0.99 -6.11
CA VAL A 4 -5.82 -1.69 -5.81
C VAL A 4 -5.84 -2.19 -4.38
N ILE A 5 -5.44 -3.44 -4.21
CA ILE A 5 -5.13 -4.01 -2.90
C ILE A 5 -3.68 -4.47 -2.96
N ALA A 6 -2.83 -3.75 -2.25
CA ALA A 6 -1.40 -4.04 -2.20
C ALA A 6 -1.03 -4.48 -0.78
N THR A 7 -0.53 -5.69 -0.63
CA THR A 7 -0.04 -6.17 0.65
C THR A 7 1.48 -6.12 0.69
N VAL A 8 2.02 -5.67 1.80
CA VAL A 8 3.46 -5.60 2.01
C VAL A 8 3.79 -6.35 3.29
N ARG A 9 4.65 -7.35 3.16
CA ARG A 9 5.17 -8.07 4.32
C ARG A 9 6.38 -7.35 4.86
N VAL A 10 6.29 -6.92 6.10
CA VAL A 10 7.41 -6.24 6.78
C VAL A 10 8.19 -7.23 7.64
N LYS A 11 9.45 -6.93 7.84
CA LYS A 11 10.29 -7.70 8.78
C LYS A 11 9.73 -7.56 10.19
N PRO A 12 9.84 -8.59 11.04
CA PRO A 12 9.42 -8.49 12.44
C PRO A 12 10.04 -7.26 13.12
N GLY A 13 9.21 -6.48 13.81
CA GLY A 13 9.63 -5.27 14.50
C GLY A 13 9.75 -4.02 13.63
N ARG A 14 9.49 -4.11 12.31
CA ARG A 14 9.62 -2.97 11.40
C ARG A 14 8.27 -2.39 10.94
N ARG A 15 7.15 -2.90 11.44
CA ARG A 15 5.83 -2.43 11.00
C ARG A 15 5.62 -0.94 11.26
N ASP A 16 5.94 -0.47 12.44
CA ASP A 16 5.73 0.94 12.79
C ASP A 16 6.60 1.87 11.95
N ASP A 17 7.83 1.47 11.67
CA ASP A 17 8.73 2.22 10.79
C ASP A 17 8.16 2.31 9.38
N PHE A 18 7.63 1.21 8.86
CA PHE A 18 7.01 1.17 7.54
C PHE A 18 5.75 2.04 7.49
N ILE A 19 4.91 1.98 8.53
CA ILE A 19 3.71 2.81 8.64
C ILE A 19 4.09 4.29 8.61
N GLU A 20 5.11 4.69 9.35
CA GLU A 20 5.58 6.08 9.35
C GLU A 20 6.09 6.50 7.96
N LEU A 21 6.82 5.61 7.29
CA LEU A 21 7.31 5.89 5.94
C LEU A 21 6.14 6.12 4.97
N VAL A 22 5.09 5.29 5.01
CA VAL A 22 3.91 5.47 4.17
C VAL A 22 3.20 6.78 4.51
N LYS A 23 3.02 7.07 5.79
CA LYS A 23 2.38 8.32 6.23
C LYS A 23 3.13 9.56 5.73
N SER A 24 4.46 9.47 5.63
CA SER A 24 5.28 10.59 5.17
C SER A 24 5.04 10.96 3.70
N ILE A 25 4.54 10.04 2.89
CA ILE A 25 4.29 10.28 1.46
C ILE A 25 2.79 10.39 1.11
N THR A 26 1.90 10.04 2.03
CA THR A 26 0.46 9.97 1.73
C THR A 26 -0.09 11.29 1.19
N GLY A 27 0.33 12.42 1.74
CA GLY A 27 -0.10 13.74 1.25
C GLY A 27 0.29 13.97 -0.20
N GLN A 28 1.51 13.58 -0.59
CA GLN A 28 1.96 13.69 -1.97
C GLN A 28 1.20 12.75 -2.90
N VAL A 29 0.92 11.53 -2.44
CA VAL A 29 0.18 10.55 -3.25
C VAL A 29 -1.26 11.00 -3.50
N THR A 30 -1.93 11.50 -2.48
CA THR A 30 -3.33 11.95 -2.62
C THR A 30 -3.48 13.17 -3.52
N GLU A 31 -2.42 13.92 -3.75
CA GLU A 31 -2.39 15.03 -4.69
C GLU A 31 -2.05 14.61 -6.13
N GLU A 32 -1.63 13.36 -6.35
CA GLU A 32 -1.35 12.86 -7.69
C GLU A 32 -2.60 12.87 -8.55
N LYS A 33 -2.43 13.22 -9.83
CA LYS A 33 -3.54 13.21 -10.78
C LYS A 33 -4.15 11.82 -10.87
N GLY A 34 -5.46 11.76 -10.67
CA GLY A 34 -6.20 10.50 -10.77
C GLY A 34 -6.25 9.68 -9.49
N CYS A 35 -5.61 10.12 -8.42
CA CYS A 35 -5.73 9.44 -7.14
C CYS A 35 -7.08 9.74 -6.50
N ILE A 36 -7.90 8.69 -6.29
CA ILE A 36 -9.20 8.80 -5.63
C ILE A 36 -9.09 8.41 -4.17
N ARG A 37 -8.29 7.39 -3.87
CA ARG A 37 -8.15 6.84 -2.51
C ARG A 37 -6.77 6.25 -2.34
N TYR A 38 -6.19 6.48 -1.17
CA TYR A 38 -4.92 5.88 -0.79
C TYR A 38 -4.92 5.66 0.71
N ILE A 39 -5.30 4.46 1.15
CA ILE A 39 -5.56 4.14 2.55
C ILE A 39 -4.58 3.09 3.05
N LEU A 40 -3.87 3.44 4.12
CA LEU A 40 -3.00 2.53 4.85
C LEU A 40 -3.82 1.76 5.88
N THR A 41 -3.74 0.44 5.87
CA THR A 41 -4.44 -0.41 6.83
C THR A 41 -3.54 -1.47 7.43
N VAL A 42 -3.95 -1.95 8.59
CA VAL A 42 -3.35 -3.13 9.25
C VAL A 42 -4.47 -4.07 9.66
N ASP A 43 -4.14 -5.34 9.86
CA ASP A 43 -5.10 -6.32 10.35
C ASP A 43 -5.60 -5.95 11.73
N ILE A 44 -6.88 -6.18 11.98
CA ILE A 44 -7.49 -6.06 13.32
C ILE A 44 -7.91 -7.42 13.83
N VAL A 45 -8.02 -7.54 15.14
CA VAL A 45 -8.61 -8.71 15.78
C VAL A 45 -10.13 -8.61 15.61
N SER A 46 -10.69 -9.33 14.65
CA SER A 46 -12.12 -9.25 14.33
C SER A 46 -12.95 -10.31 15.03
N GLY A 47 -12.35 -11.42 15.43
CA GLY A 47 -13.08 -12.58 15.94
C GLY A 47 -13.80 -13.40 14.87
N LEU A 48 -13.67 -13.03 13.59
CA LEU A 48 -14.30 -13.74 12.47
C LEU A 48 -13.43 -14.93 12.06
N PRO A 49 -13.96 -16.19 12.09
CA PRO A 49 -13.13 -17.39 11.88
C PRO A 49 -12.31 -17.44 10.59
N PRO A 50 -12.78 -16.92 9.43
CA PRO A 50 -11.97 -16.96 8.22
C PRO A 50 -10.73 -16.08 8.25
N GLN A 51 -10.66 -15.10 9.16
CA GLN A 51 -9.52 -14.19 9.22
C GLN A 51 -8.32 -14.84 9.92
N VAL A 52 -7.15 -14.74 9.28
CA VAL A 52 -5.88 -15.04 9.91
C VAL A 52 -5.18 -13.72 10.18
N LEU A 53 -5.01 -13.38 11.46
CA LEU A 53 -4.35 -12.14 11.87
C LEU A 53 -2.86 -12.22 11.57
N ASP A 54 -2.33 -11.21 10.86
CA ASP A 54 -0.91 -11.11 10.56
C ASP A 54 -0.41 -9.71 10.92
N GLU A 55 0.32 -9.60 12.01
CA GLU A 55 0.84 -8.32 12.49
C GLU A 55 2.03 -7.79 11.68
N ASN A 56 2.59 -8.62 10.80
CA ASN A 56 3.70 -8.23 9.92
C ASN A 56 3.23 -7.93 8.49
N LEU A 57 1.94 -7.76 8.30
CA LEU A 57 1.36 -7.43 7.00
C LEU A 57 0.69 -6.06 7.06
N VAL A 58 1.00 -5.23 6.08
CA VAL A 58 0.36 -3.92 5.88
C VAL A 58 -0.36 -3.97 4.54
N THR A 59 -1.60 -3.53 4.52
CA THR A 59 -2.43 -3.56 3.31
C THR A 59 -2.81 -2.14 2.91
N MET A 60 -2.41 -1.76 1.68
CA MET A 60 -2.85 -0.51 1.06
C MET A 60 -4.13 -0.78 0.28
N ILE A 61 -5.12 0.07 0.48
CA ILE A 61 -6.37 0.07 -0.29
C ILE A 61 -6.40 1.36 -1.09
N GLU A 62 -6.40 1.23 -2.41
CA GLU A 62 -6.26 2.38 -3.30
C GLU A 62 -7.36 2.37 -4.35
N ALA A 63 -7.66 3.55 -4.87
CA ALA A 63 -8.51 3.72 -6.03
C ALA A 63 -7.94 4.82 -6.92
N TRP A 64 -7.96 4.57 -8.22
CA TRP A 64 -7.40 5.45 -9.25
C TRP A 64 -8.42 5.63 -10.38
N GLU A 65 -8.44 6.80 -11.00
CA GLU A 65 -9.36 7.08 -12.11
C GLU A 65 -9.15 6.15 -13.30
N SER A 66 -7.89 5.74 -13.54
CA SER A 66 -7.52 4.92 -14.69
C SER A 66 -6.27 4.11 -14.41
N LEU A 67 -6.03 3.12 -15.25
CA LEU A 67 -4.78 2.34 -15.20
C LEU A 67 -3.57 3.22 -15.51
N GLU A 68 -3.74 4.21 -16.39
CA GLU A 68 -2.67 5.16 -16.69
C GLU A 68 -2.25 5.95 -15.44
N ALA A 69 -3.23 6.44 -14.67
CA ALA A 69 -2.96 7.15 -13.43
C ALA A 69 -2.19 6.26 -12.43
N LEU A 70 -2.57 4.99 -12.32
CA LEU A 70 -1.85 4.04 -11.47
C LEU A 70 -0.41 3.82 -11.96
N ARG A 71 -0.22 3.66 -13.26
CA ARG A 71 1.13 3.49 -13.84
C ARG A 71 2.01 4.71 -13.56
N ASN A 72 1.46 5.91 -13.71
CA ASN A 72 2.20 7.14 -13.42
C ASN A 72 2.59 7.22 -11.94
N HIS A 73 1.67 6.82 -11.05
CA HIS A 73 1.96 6.74 -9.62
C HIS A 73 3.17 5.88 -9.32
N LEU A 74 3.29 4.72 -9.97
CA LEU A 74 4.37 3.77 -9.68
C LEU A 74 5.74 4.25 -10.11
N THR A 75 5.82 5.27 -10.95
CA THR A 75 7.09 5.78 -11.51
C THR A 75 7.42 7.22 -11.09
N ILE A 76 6.51 7.89 -10.40
CA ILE A 76 6.72 9.28 -9.96
C ILE A 76 7.86 9.36 -8.93
N PRO A 77 8.67 10.46 -8.91
CA PRO A 77 9.88 10.53 -8.07
C PRO A 77 9.68 10.22 -6.59
N HIS A 78 8.61 10.70 -5.96
CA HIS A 78 8.41 10.41 -4.54
C HIS A 78 8.13 8.92 -4.27
N MET A 79 7.55 8.20 -5.24
CA MET A 79 7.37 6.75 -5.11
C MET A 79 8.68 5.99 -5.35
N ALA A 80 9.50 6.43 -6.29
CA ALA A 80 10.82 5.85 -6.49
C ALA A 80 11.66 5.94 -5.20
N LEU A 81 11.63 7.07 -4.54
CA LEU A 81 12.32 7.28 -3.26
C LEU A 81 11.72 6.40 -2.16
N PHE A 82 10.40 6.30 -2.10
CA PHE A 82 9.71 5.42 -1.16
C PHE A 82 10.13 3.96 -1.34
N PHE A 83 10.12 3.45 -2.58
CA PHE A 83 10.53 2.08 -2.88
C PHE A 83 11.97 1.82 -2.46
N GLU A 84 12.84 2.78 -2.63
CA GLU A 84 14.24 2.68 -2.20
C GLU A 84 14.34 2.61 -0.66
N LYS A 85 13.65 3.50 0.03
CA LYS A 85 13.70 3.56 1.50
C LYS A 85 13.09 2.33 2.17
N ARG A 86 12.06 1.72 1.57
CA ARG A 86 11.39 0.58 2.19
C ARG A 86 12.18 -0.73 2.10
N LYS A 87 13.17 -0.82 1.24
CA LYS A 87 13.91 -2.07 0.98
C LYS A 87 14.42 -2.76 2.23
N GLU A 88 14.90 -2.01 3.20
CA GLU A 88 15.43 -2.58 4.43
C GLU A 88 14.36 -2.99 5.44
N MET A 89 13.11 -2.57 5.22
CA MET A 89 11.99 -2.83 6.13
C MET A 89 11.13 -4.00 5.70
N VAL A 90 11.19 -4.40 4.42
CA VAL A 90 10.28 -5.38 3.84
C VAL A 90 10.96 -6.71 3.60
N GLU A 91 10.15 -7.78 3.68
CA GLU A 91 10.54 -9.13 3.27
C GLU A 91 9.87 -9.44 1.93
N GLY A 92 10.30 -10.51 1.29
CA GLY A 92 9.62 -11.01 0.10
C GLY A 92 8.16 -11.42 0.41
N GLY A 93 7.32 -11.53 -0.60
CA GLY A 93 5.93 -11.93 -0.42
C GLY A 93 4.92 -10.78 -0.44
N SER A 94 5.30 -9.62 -0.95
CA SER A 94 4.35 -8.57 -1.27
C SER A 94 3.44 -9.01 -2.41
N SER A 95 2.19 -8.58 -2.40
CA SER A 95 1.23 -8.87 -3.46
C SER A 95 0.55 -7.61 -3.95
N LEU A 96 0.12 -7.65 -5.21
CA LEU A 96 -0.60 -6.56 -5.84
C LEU A 96 -1.80 -7.13 -6.57
N LYS A 97 -3.00 -6.64 -6.23
CA LYS A 97 -4.22 -6.89 -6.98
C LYS A 97 -4.70 -5.60 -7.61
N VAL A 98 -4.93 -5.64 -8.89
CA VAL A 98 -5.49 -4.53 -9.64
C VAL A 98 -6.85 -4.96 -10.16
N LEU A 99 -7.90 -4.26 -9.77
CA LEU A 99 -9.28 -4.70 -9.92
C LEU A 99 -10.13 -3.61 -10.56
N GLN A 100 -11.16 -4.03 -11.28
CA GLN A 100 -12.24 -3.16 -11.71
C GLN A 100 -13.57 -3.85 -11.44
N GLU A 101 -14.65 -3.09 -11.41
CA GLU A 101 -15.97 -3.69 -11.27
C GLU A 101 -16.24 -4.64 -12.42
N ALA A 102 -16.85 -5.76 -12.09
CA ALA A 102 -17.20 -6.78 -13.06
C ALA A 102 -18.40 -6.34 -13.93
#